data_b382f1dedcdeaa29d6130d0e6f270900
#
_entry.id   b382f1dedcdeaa29d6130d0e6f270900
#
_cell.length_a   1.000
_cell.length_b   1.000
_cell.length_c   1.000
_cell.angle_alpha   90.00
_cell.angle_beta   90.00
_cell.angle_gamma   90.00
#
_symmetry.space_group_name_H-M   'P 1'
#
loop_
_entity.id
_entity.type
_entity.pdbx_description
1 polymer ?
#
loop_
_entity_poly.entity_id
_entity_poly.type
_entity_poly.pdbx_seq_one_letter_code
_entity_poly.pdbx_strand_id
1 'polypeptide(L)'
;MKAFISRRDFLKAAGITAAAAALAGCSSSGGSASGSSAGGKTIKIGVFEPASGDNGAGGKQEVLGVEYANSLAPTVEIGGETYNVELVEVDNQSSTDKAVTAAQELVSKKVSIVLGSYGSGASIAAAPTFQSASIPAIGCSCTNPAVTEANPYYFRVCFLDPFQGSVMANFAKDEFSAANAYVLSMLGEDYGSGLATYFVNAFEDLGCTVTSEQFPEGTSDFSAYIQNAINAGADVIFAPCATTYAAQIITQAASAGFDKPITAGDTWESSVILDAQKGTSVQVYCSTFFDENDDSGAAKEFVTGFKEWLNADSQKLTNNGGNDIVAAVSALGYDGYMVALEAIKAAGSTDGTAIRDALYGVNYDGVTGNITFDQTTGDANKDMAYIKKAADGAFEFVKTQSVEG
;
A
#
# COMPACT_ATOMS: atom_id res chain seq x y z
N MET A 1 10.47 33.42 -3.71
CA MET A 1 11.34 32.81 -4.71
C MET A 1 12.13 31.73 -3.98
N LYS A 2 11.67 30.50 -4.00
CA LYS A 2 12.40 29.32 -3.47
C LYS A 2 13.17 28.72 -4.63
N ALA A 3 14.48 28.59 -4.48
CA ALA A 3 15.36 28.07 -5.49
C ALA A 3 15.26 26.53 -5.49
N PHE A 4 14.80 25.96 -6.60
CA PHE A 4 14.88 24.54 -6.86
C PHE A 4 16.34 24.16 -7.16
N ILE A 5 16.88 23.19 -6.43
CA ILE A 5 18.22 22.64 -6.70
C ILE A 5 18.05 21.63 -7.84
N SER A 6 18.66 21.93 -8.98
CA SER A 6 18.64 21.08 -10.18
C SER A 6 19.54 19.85 -9.99
N ARG A 7 19.12 18.68 -10.54
CA ARG A 7 19.91 17.43 -10.58
C ARG A 7 21.38 17.61 -11.01
N ARG A 8 21.66 18.63 -11.79
CA ARG A 8 23.01 18.94 -12.29
C ARG A 8 23.93 19.50 -11.20
N ASP A 9 23.38 20.08 -10.16
CA ASP A 9 24.16 20.63 -9.04
C ASP A 9 24.42 19.57 -7.97
N PHE A 10 23.54 18.57 -7.85
CA PHE A 10 23.72 17.41 -6.96
C PHE A 10 24.84 16.47 -7.45
N LEU A 11 24.94 16.24 -8.76
CA LEU A 11 25.97 15.37 -9.35
C LEU A 11 27.38 16.02 -9.35
N LYS A 12 27.51 17.33 -9.17
CA LYS A 12 28.79 18.01 -9.06
C LYS A 12 29.39 17.99 -7.65
N ALA A 13 28.61 17.69 -6.64
CA ALA A 13 29.08 17.58 -5.25
C ALA A 13 29.65 16.19 -4.90
N ALA A 14 29.34 15.15 -5.68
CA ALA A 14 29.73 13.75 -5.43
C ALA A 14 31.04 13.30 -6.14
N GLY A 15 31.68 14.18 -6.89
CA GLY A 15 32.82 13.81 -7.72
C GLY A 15 34.10 14.59 -7.43
N ILE A 16 34.76 14.39 -6.31
CA ILE A 16 36.22 14.61 -6.13
C ILE A 16 36.63 13.98 -4.79
N THR A 17 37.19 12.77 -4.83
CA THR A 17 38.38 12.32 -4.07
C THR A 17 38.61 10.83 -4.31
N ALA A 18 39.33 10.52 -5.35
CA ALA A 18 40.03 9.26 -5.51
C ALA A 18 41.29 9.51 -6.32
N ALA A 19 42.39 9.73 -5.66
CA ALA A 19 43.71 9.36 -6.17
C ALA A 19 44.81 9.54 -5.11
N ALA A 20 45.64 8.52 -5.01
CA ALA A 20 47.00 8.47 -4.56
C ALA A 20 47.31 8.29 -3.06
N ALA A 21 47.71 7.05 -2.71
CA ALA A 21 49.09 6.83 -2.27
C ALA A 21 49.34 5.33 -2.07
N ALA A 22 50.18 4.77 -2.90
CA ALA A 22 50.83 3.48 -2.67
C ALA A 22 52.25 3.74 -2.12
N LEU A 23 52.74 2.79 -1.29
CA LEU A 23 54.10 2.45 -0.96
C LEU A 23 54.71 2.99 0.34
N ALA A 24 54.99 2.01 1.14
CA ALA A 24 56.26 1.71 1.81
C ALA A 24 56.24 1.65 3.34
N GLY A 25 56.68 0.49 3.86
CA GLY A 25 57.60 0.42 4.98
C GLY A 25 57.11 -0.34 6.21
N CYS A 26 57.57 -1.58 6.33
CA CYS A 26 57.58 -2.35 7.59
C CYS A 26 58.37 -1.66 8.71
N SER A 27 57.83 -1.62 9.93
CA SER A 27 58.54 -2.12 11.12
C SER A 27 57.70 -1.96 12.39
N SER A 28 57.63 -3.02 13.10
CA SER A 28 57.31 -3.32 14.52
C SER A 28 57.06 -2.17 15.50
N SER A 29 55.91 -2.16 16.19
CA SER A 29 55.78 -2.37 17.64
C SER A 29 54.36 -2.01 18.11
N GLY A 30 53.87 -2.75 19.12
CA GLY A 30 52.50 -2.80 19.57
C GLY A 30 51.87 -1.45 19.98
N GLY A 31 50.66 -1.33 19.57
CA GLY A 31 49.73 -0.34 20.05
C GLY A 31 48.36 -0.72 19.51
N SER A 32 47.49 -1.22 20.40
CA SER A 32 46.08 -1.49 20.09
C SER A 32 45.41 -0.18 19.67
N ALA A 33 45.44 0.12 18.37
CA ALA A 33 44.57 1.13 17.79
C ALA A 33 43.21 0.42 17.59
N SER A 34 42.29 0.69 18.50
CA SER A 34 40.87 0.50 18.25
C SER A 34 40.55 1.30 16.99
N GLY A 35 40.43 0.58 15.86
CA GLY A 35 39.84 1.13 14.66
C GLY A 35 38.38 1.45 14.99
N SER A 36 38.10 2.74 15.22
CA SER A 36 36.75 3.24 15.14
C SER A 36 36.30 3.05 13.71
N SER A 37 35.54 2.00 13.44
CA SER A 37 34.65 1.96 12.30
C SER A 37 33.83 3.22 12.40
N ALA A 38 33.86 4.06 11.39
CA ALA A 38 32.97 5.20 11.23
C ALA A 38 31.56 4.65 10.98
N GLY A 39 30.94 4.09 12.02
CA GLY A 39 29.54 3.71 12.05
C GLY A 39 28.75 5.00 12.18
N GLY A 40 28.21 5.48 11.07
CA GLY A 40 27.24 6.58 11.10
C GLY A 40 26.06 6.20 12.01
N LYS A 41 25.41 7.22 12.60
CA LYS A 41 24.18 7.01 13.35
C LYS A 41 23.14 6.37 12.45
N THR A 42 22.29 5.51 12.99
CA THR A 42 21.26 4.77 12.25
C THR A 42 19.91 4.94 12.93
N ILE A 43 18.88 5.20 12.12
CA ILE A 43 17.48 5.10 12.53
C ILE A 43 16.85 3.88 11.82
N LYS A 44 15.99 3.15 12.51
CA LYS A 44 15.31 1.98 11.97
C LYS A 44 13.86 2.31 11.67
N ILE A 45 13.44 2.00 10.44
CA ILE A 45 12.05 2.02 10.01
C ILE A 45 11.60 0.57 9.85
N GLY A 46 10.53 0.18 10.57
CA GLY A 46 9.92 -1.13 10.41
C GLY A 46 9.08 -1.18 9.12
N VAL A 47 9.14 -2.30 8.41
CA VAL A 47 8.26 -2.59 7.27
C VAL A 47 7.44 -3.82 7.66
N PHE A 48 6.15 -3.61 7.89
CA PHE A 48 5.21 -4.57 8.46
C PHE A 48 4.22 -5.02 7.39
N GLU A 49 4.67 -5.89 6.48
CA GLU A 49 3.89 -6.25 5.29
C GLU A 49 3.74 -7.76 5.14
N PRO A 50 2.68 -8.25 4.46
CA PRO A 50 2.60 -9.64 4.09
C PRO A 50 3.54 -9.94 2.91
N ALA A 51 4.56 -10.75 3.12
CA ALA A 51 5.36 -11.35 2.05
C ALA A 51 4.80 -12.72 1.61
N SER A 52 3.85 -13.26 2.36
CA SER A 52 3.20 -14.56 2.14
C SER A 52 1.71 -14.52 2.54
N GLY A 53 0.98 -15.62 2.29
CA GLY A 53 -0.45 -15.71 2.52
C GLY A 53 -1.28 -15.04 1.42
N ASP A 54 -2.56 -14.84 1.68
CA ASP A 54 -3.57 -14.43 0.67
C ASP A 54 -3.33 -13.04 0.07
N ASN A 55 -2.68 -12.16 0.80
CA ASN A 55 -2.33 -10.80 0.38
C ASN A 55 -0.84 -10.63 0.04
N GLY A 56 -0.07 -11.73 -0.01
CA GLY A 56 1.38 -11.67 -0.21
C GLY A 56 1.84 -11.03 -1.52
N ALA A 57 1.02 -11.06 -2.56
CA ALA A 57 1.34 -10.38 -3.83
C ALA A 57 1.33 -8.85 -3.66
N GLY A 58 0.25 -8.30 -3.09
CA GLY A 58 0.12 -6.86 -2.87
C GLY A 58 1.13 -6.33 -1.84
N GLY A 59 1.33 -7.05 -0.73
CA GLY A 59 2.31 -6.64 0.27
C GLY A 59 3.73 -6.56 -0.27
N LYS A 60 4.17 -7.50 -1.13
CA LYS A 60 5.47 -7.41 -1.82
C LYS A 60 5.57 -6.17 -2.71
N GLN A 61 4.50 -5.82 -3.41
CA GLN A 61 4.47 -4.62 -4.25
C GLN A 61 4.55 -3.34 -3.41
N GLU A 62 3.91 -3.31 -2.24
CA GLU A 62 4.00 -2.19 -1.29
C GLU A 62 5.42 -2.04 -0.74
N VAL A 63 6.06 -3.16 -0.34
CA VAL A 63 7.49 -3.19 0.07
C VAL A 63 8.41 -2.63 -1.00
N LEU A 64 8.20 -2.99 -2.27
CA LEU A 64 9.03 -2.47 -3.38
C LEU A 64 8.96 -0.94 -3.47
N GLY A 65 7.80 -0.33 -3.20
CA GLY A 65 7.67 1.13 -3.11
C GLY A 65 8.51 1.74 -2.00
N VAL A 66 8.48 1.12 -0.81
CA VAL A 66 9.30 1.52 0.35
C VAL A 66 10.80 1.38 0.06
N GLU A 67 11.22 0.24 -0.51
CA GLU A 67 12.61 -0.02 -0.88
C GLU A 67 13.13 0.97 -1.93
N TYR A 68 12.31 1.27 -2.94
CA TYR A 68 12.66 2.26 -3.95
C TYR A 68 12.85 3.64 -3.34
N ALA A 69 11.91 4.08 -2.49
CA ALA A 69 12.04 5.35 -1.78
C ALA A 69 13.31 5.41 -0.91
N ASN A 70 13.61 4.33 -0.17
CA ASN A 70 14.84 4.23 0.61
C ASN A 70 16.08 4.28 -0.27
N SER A 71 16.08 3.68 -1.46
CA SER A 71 17.19 3.75 -2.39
C SER A 71 17.50 5.18 -2.89
N LEU A 72 16.47 6.03 -2.94
CA LEU A 72 16.59 7.45 -3.33
C LEU A 72 16.94 8.37 -2.15
N ALA A 73 16.43 8.06 -0.96
CA ALA A 73 16.61 8.83 0.26
C ALA A 73 17.09 7.93 1.43
N PRO A 74 18.33 7.39 1.38
CA PRO A 74 18.83 6.43 2.36
C PRO A 74 19.25 7.07 3.69
N THR A 75 19.12 8.39 3.83
CA THR A 75 19.52 9.15 5.01
C THR A 75 18.48 10.19 5.39
N VAL A 76 18.46 10.57 6.66
CA VAL A 76 17.61 11.64 7.19
C VAL A 76 18.36 12.50 8.19
N GLU A 77 18.08 13.82 8.19
CA GLU A 77 18.64 14.76 9.18
C GLU A 77 17.80 14.75 10.46
N ILE A 78 18.44 14.49 11.59
CA ILE A 78 17.81 14.47 12.92
C ILE A 78 18.61 15.36 13.87
N GLY A 79 18.02 16.47 14.30
CA GLY A 79 18.69 17.40 15.22
C GLY A 79 20.02 17.98 14.69
N GLY A 80 20.16 18.09 13.36
CA GLY A 80 21.36 18.60 12.70
C GLY A 80 22.45 17.55 12.46
N GLU A 81 22.15 16.27 12.64
CA GLU A 81 23.06 15.15 12.37
C GLU A 81 22.44 14.21 11.34
N THR A 82 23.24 13.70 10.41
CA THR A 82 22.79 12.75 9.38
C THR A 82 22.75 11.32 9.94
N TYR A 83 21.61 10.68 9.79
CA TYR A 83 21.38 9.26 10.14
C TYR A 83 21.18 8.45 8.87
N ASN A 84 21.76 7.26 8.82
CA ASN A 84 21.40 6.25 7.84
C ASN A 84 20.06 5.64 8.19
N VAL A 85 19.21 5.37 7.20
CA VAL A 85 17.95 4.68 7.38
C VAL A 85 18.12 3.19 7.10
N GLU A 86 17.83 2.36 8.10
CA GLU A 86 17.79 0.90 8.00
C GLU A 86 16.33 0.44 7.94
N LEU A 87 15.94 -0.27 6.89
CA LEU A 87 14.66 -0.95 6.81
C LEU A 87 14.73 -2.26 7.58
N VAL A 88 13.71 -2.53 8.40
CA VAL A 88 13.58 -3.76 9.17
C VAL A 88 12.26 -4.41 8.76
N GLU A 89 12.35 -5.35 7.83
CA GLU A 89 11.18 -6.04 7.28
C GLU A 89 10.77 -7.22 8.15
N VAL A 90 9.45 -7.41 8.30
CA VAL A 90 8.83 -8.58 8.90
C VAL A 90 7.59 -8.98 8.12
N ASP A 91 7.44 -10.30 7.92
CA ASP A 91 6.28 -10.89 7.25
C ASP A 91 5.16 -11.17 8.28
N ASN A 92 4.02 -10.51 8.13
CA ASN A 92 2.84 -10.79 8.95
C ASN A 92 1.97 -11.94 8.39
N GLN A 93 2.36 -12.52 7.24
CA GLN A 93 1.77 -13.71 6.62
C GLN A 93 0.29 -13.57 6.27
N SER A 94 -0.22 -12.35 6.06
CA SER A 94 -1.65 -12.05 5.84
C SER A 94 -2.56 -12.57 6.97
N SER A 95 -2.03 -12.72 8.19
CA SER A 95 -2.72 -13.37 9.32
C SER A 95 -2.79 -12.45 10.53
N THR A 96 -3.99 -12.25 11.06
CA THR A 96 -4.21 -11.48 12.30
C THR A 96 -3.47 -12.09 13.50
N ASP A 97 -3.41 -13.43 13.59
CA ASP A 97 -2.67 -14.13 14.66
C ASP A 97 -1.16 -13.89 14.57
N LYS A 98 -0.60 -13.87 13.37
CA LYS A 98 0.83 -13.64 13.14
C LYS A 98 1.21 -12.17 13.23
N ALA A 99 0.29 -11.27 12.90
CA ALA A 99 0.49 -9.83 12.94
C ALA A 99 0.99 -9.34 14.30
N VAL A 100 0.40 -9.84 15.40
CA VAL A 100 0.83 -9.48 16.76
C VAL A 100 2.28 -9.91 17.03
N THR A 101 2.67 -11.11 16.60
CA THR A 101 4.05 -11.63 16.78
C THR A 101 5.04 -10.81 15.92
N ALA A 102 4.69 -10.51 14.69
CA ALA A 102 5.51 -9.69 13.79
C ALA A 102 5.67 -8.25 14.32
N ALA A 103 4.62 -7.66 14.88
CA ALA A 103 4.70 -6.36 15.54
C ALA A 103 5.63 -6.38 16.77
N GLN A 104 5.55 -7.43 17.62
CA GLN A 104 6.46 -7.61 18.76
C GLN A 104 7.91 -7.78 18.31
N GLU A 105 8.15 -8.41 17.17
CA GLU A 105 9.50 -8.52 16.60
C GLU A 105 10.05 -7.14 16.24
N LEU A 106 9.27 -6.28 15.54
CA LEU A 106 9.67 -4.89 15.23
C LEU A 106 9.97 -4.08 16.50
N VAL A 107 9.10 -4.18 17.51
CA VAL A 107 9.34 -3.54 18.83
C VAL A 107 10.68 -4.01 19.43
N SER A 108 10.96 -5.30 19.39
CA SER A 108 12.22 -5.88 19.92
C SER A 108 13.45 -5.38 19.15
N LYS A 109 13.32 -5.11 17.85
CA LYS A 109 14.37 -4.55 16.98
C LYS A 109 14.54 -3.04 17.13
N LYS A 110 13.68 -2.39 17.96
CA LYS A 110 13.74 -0.98 18.32
C LYS A 110 13.61 -0.07 17.09
N VAL A 111 12.61 -0.33 16.27
CA VAL A 111 12.25 0.59 15.17
C VAL A 111 11.63 1.86 15.75
N SER A 112 11.85 3.00 15.11
CA SER A 112 11.33 4.30 15.55
C SER A 112 9.93 4.62 14.99
N ILE A 113 9.60 4.03 13.84
CA ILE A 113 8.33 4.14 13.14
C ILE A 113 8.12 2.88 12.29
N VAL A 114 6.87 2.56 11.98
CA VAL A 114 6.48 1.40 11.17
C VAL A 114 5.73 1.86 9.92
N LEU A 115 5.98 1.23 8.78
CA LEU A 115 5.21 1.33 7.54
C LEU A 115 4.44 0.03 7.32
N GLY A 116 3.18 0.14 6.90
CA GLY A 116 2.30 -1.02 6.64
C GLY A 116 1.18 -1.15 7.69
N SER A 117 0.29 -2.09 7.50
CA SER A 117 0.30 -3.21 6.57
C SER A 117 -0.65 -2.97 5.38
N TYR A 118 -0.43 -3.73 4.29
CA TYR A 118 -1.39 -3.88 3.19
C TYR A 118 -2.76 -4.38 3.68
N GLY A 119 -2.78 -5.31 4.63
CA GLY A 119 -4.02 -5.89 5.16
C GLY A 119 -4.60 -5.14 6.35
N SER A 120 -5.86 -4.69 6.29
CA SER A 120 -6.53 -3.99 7.38
C SER A 120 -6.59 -4.83 8.66
N GLY A 121 -6.95 -6.12 8.58
CA GLY A 121 -7.02 -7.01 9.75
C GLY A 121 -5.67 -7.18 10.45
N ALA A 122 -4.56 -7.29 9.70
CA ALA A 122 -3.21 -7.35 10.27
C ALA A 122 -2.85 -6.04 10.97
N SER A 123 -3.20 -4.90 10.37
CA SER A 123 -2.99 -3.56 10.96
C SER A 123 -3.77 -3.38 12.26
N ILE A 124 -5.06 -3.74 12.28
CA ILE A 124 -5.92 -3.68 13.46
C ILE A 124 -5.36 -4.54 14.59
N ALA A 125 -4.97 -5.79 14.29
CA ALA A 125 -4.43 -6.71 15.28
C ALA A 125 -3.08 -6.25 15.88
N ALA A 126 -2.22 -5.62 15.06
CA ALA A 126 -0.91 -5.13 15.49
C ALA A 126 -0.96 -3.77 16.21
N ALA A 127 -1.96 -2.96 15.93
CA ALA A 127 -2.09 -1.58 16.39
C ALA A 127 -1.89 -1.39 17.92
N PRO A 128 -2.49 -2.21 18.81
CA PRO A 128 -2.25 -2.11 20.25
C PRO A 128 -0.80 -2.36 20.68
N THR A 129 -0.08 -3.21 19.93
CA THR A 129 1.34 -3.51 20.21
C THR A 129 2.21 -2.29 19.93
N PHE A 130 2.02 -1.62 18.79
CA PHE A 130 2.74 -0.40 18.44
C PHE A 130 2.41 0.74 19.38
N GLN A 131 1.13 0.96 19.67
CA GLN A 131 0.68 1.98 20.63
C GLN A 131 1.31 1.77 22.02
N SER A 132 1.30 0.55 22.55
CA SER A 132 1.86 0.24 23.87
C SER A 132 3.39 0.45 23.91
N ALA A 133 4.07 0.32 22.78
CA ALA A 133 5.49 0.58 22.64
C ALA A 133 5.80 2.06 22.31
N SER A 134 4.79 2.91 22.15
CA SER A 134 4.91 4.31 21.71
C SER A 134 5.63 4.43 20.35
N ILE A 135 5.41 3.50 19.44
CA ILE A 135 5.95 3.49 18.08
C ILE A 135 4.81 3.86 17.12
N PRO A 136 4.89 4.98 16.37
CA PRO A 136 3.88 5.31 15.38
C PRO A 136 3.95 4.36 14.18
N ALA A 137 2.80 4.11 13.57
CA ALA A 137 2.69 3.35 12.34
C ALA A 137 1.97 4.17 11.25
N ILE A 138 2.38 4.02 10.00
CA ILE A 138 1.73 4.57 8.82
C ILE A 138 1.24 3.41 7.97
N GLY A 139 -0.07 3.20 7.94
CA GLY A 139 -0.71 2.28 7.01
C GLY A 139 -0.63 2.82 5.59
N CYS A 140 -0.04 2.07 4.67
CA CYS A 140 0.08 2.53 3.31
C CYS A 140 -1.25 2.31 2.55
N SER A 141 -1.81 1.10 2.58
CA SER A 141 -3.02 0.76 1.82
C SER A 141 -4.15 0.13 2.65
N CYS A 142 -4.06 0.06 3.97
CA CYS A 142 -5.10 -0.48 4.84
C CYS A 142 -6.26 0.52 5.02
N THR A 143 -7.37 0.28 4.34
CA THR A 143 -8.48 1.23 4.16
C THR A 143 -9.58 1.17 5.24
N ASN A 144 -9.64 0.11 6.04
CA ASN A 144 -10.70 -0.04 7.06
C ASN A 144 -10.57 1.02 8.16
N PRO A 145 -11.65 1.77 8.52
CA PRO A 145 -11.61 2.80 9.56
C PRO A 145 -11.09 2.33 10.92
N ALA A 146 -11.33 1.07 11.29
CA ALA A 146 -10.91 0.51 12.58
C ALA A 146 -9.38 0.49 12.77
N VAL A 147 -8.59 0.67 11.73
CA VAL A 147 -7.11 0.73 11.82
C VAL A 147 -6.65 1.91 12.67
N THR A 148 -7.25 3.08 12.51
CA THR A 148 -6.90 4.31 13.21
C THR A 148 -7.87 4.64 14.33
N GLU A 149 -9.03 3.99 14.39
CA GLU A 149 -10.06 4.24 15.40
C GLU A 149 -9.49 4.07 16.80
N ALA A 150 -9.61 5.11 17.61
CA ALA A 150 -9.12 5.16 19.00
C ALA A 150 -7.61 4.85 19.18
N ASN A 151 -6.81 4.92 18.12
CA ASN A 151 -5.37 4.68 18.18
C ASN A 151 -4.57 5.89 17.68
N PRO A 152 -4.09 6.79 18.57
CA PRO A 152 -3.34 7.97 18.19
C PRO A 152 -1.92 7.67 17.66
N TYR A 153 -1.50 6.42 17.60
CA TYR A 153 -0.21 5.98 17.05
C TYR A 153 -0.34 5.33 15.68
N TYR A 154 -1.56 5.23 15.10
CA TYR A 154 -1.73 4.72 13.75
C TYR A 154 -2.23 5.83 12.82
N PHE A 155 -1.51 6.04 11.74
CA PHE A 155 -1.82 6.96 10.64
C PHE A 155 -2.00 6.17 9.36
N ARG A 156 -2.51 6.78 8.29
CA ARG A 156 -2.56 6.15 6.97
C ARG A 156 -2.43 7.18 5.85
N VAL A 157 -1.91 6.75 4.70
CA VAL A 157 -1.75 7.61 3.52
C VAL A 157 -2.76 7.32 2.40
N CYS A 158 -3.62 6.31 2.56
CA CYS A 158 -4.70 5.95 1.63
C CYS A 158 -6.05 6.56 2.04
N PHE A 159 -7.05 6.46 1.16
CA PHE A 159 -8.44 6.75 1.49
C PHE A 159 -9.07 5.63 2.35
N LEU A 160 -10.34 5.83 2.78
CA LEU A 160 -11.04 4.90 3.65
C LEU A 160 -12.14 4.12 2.92
N ASP A 161 -12.51 2.93 3.46
CA ASP A 161 -13.58 2.06 2.95
C ASP A 161 -14.95 2.76 2.83
N PRO A 162 -15.39 3.67 3.72
CA PRO A 162 -16.65 4.40 3.52
C PRO A 162 -16.67 5.20 2.23
N PHE A 163 -15.56 5.85 1.90
CA PHE A 163 -15.39 6.56 0.65
C PHE A 163 -15.34 5.56 -0.53
N GLN A 164 -14.50 4.52 -0.42
CA GLN A 164 -14.31 3.52 -1.48
C GLN A 164 -15.61 2.77 -1.80
N GLY A 165 -16.39 2.37 -0.78
CA GLY A 165 -17.68 1.70 -0.95
C GLY A 165 -18.68 2.59 -1.70
N SER A 166 -18.75 3.87 -1.32
CA SER A 166 -19.61 4.86 -1.99
C SER A 166 -19.17 5.10 -3.44
N VAL A 167 -17.85 5.22 -3.69
CA VAL A 167 -17.28 5.34 -5.05
C VAL A 167 -17.72 4.17 -5.92
N MET A 168 -17.57 2.93 -5.44
CA MET A 168 -17.88 1.74 -6.24
C MET A 168 -19.38 1.52 -6.42
N ALA A 169 -20.21 1.93 -5.46
CA ALA A 169 -21.67 1.91 -5.59
C ALA A 169 -22.14 2.89 -6.68
N ASN A 170 -21.66 4.13 -6.64
CA ASN A 170 -21.96 5.12 -7.66
C ASN A 170 -21.45 4.68 -9.04
N PHE A 171 -20.21 4.16 -9.11
CA PHE A 171 -19.65 3.65 -10.35
C PHE A 171 -20.52 2.54 -10.96
N ALA A 172 -20.94 1.55 -10.15
CA ALA A 172 -21.78 0.45 -10.62
C ALA A 172 -23.13 0.96 -11.17
N LYS A 173 -23.76 1.91 -10.49
CA LYS A 173 -25.01 2.52 -10.95
C LYS A 173 -24.85 3.32 -12.22
N ASP A 174 -23.83 4.18 -12.28
CA ASP A 174 -23.69 5.14 -13.38
C ASP A 174 -23.13 4.46 -14.65
N GLU A 175 -22.14 3.58 -14.50
CA GLU A 175 -21.47 2.97 -15.65
C GLU A 175 -22.27 1.81 -16.24
N PHE A 176 -22.89 0.99 -15.39
CA PHE A 176 -23.61 -0.22 -15.83
C PHE A 176 -25.14 -0.07 -15.76
N SER A 177 -25.64 1.07 -15.27
CA SER A 177 -27.06 1.24 -14.93
C SER A 177 -27.57 0.14 -13.99
N ALA A 178 -26.68 -0.35 -13.10
CA ALA A 178 -27.01 -1.43 -12.20
C ALA A 178 -28.10 -1.01 -11.19
N ALA A 179 -29.13 -1.84 -11.07
CA ALA A 179 -30.20 -1.69 -10.11
C ALA A 179 -30.21 -2.80 -9.06
N ASN A 180 -29.50 -3.91 -9.33
CA ASN A 180 -29.43 -5.06 -8.45
C ASN A 180 -27.99 -5.56 -8.36
N ALA A 181 -27.36 -5.48 -7.19
CA ALA A 181 -26.01 -5.96 -6.93
C ALA A 181 -26.02 -7.28 -6.14
N TYR A 182 -25.05 -8.15 -6.46
CA TYR A 182 -24.72 -9.30 -5.62
C TYR A 182 -23.37 -9.02 -4.95
N VAL A 183 -23.35 -9.02 -3.61
CA VAL A 183 -22.16 -8.72 -2.82
C VAL A 183 -21.62 -10.01 -2.20
N LEU A 184 -20.33 -10.29 -2.42
CA LEU A 184 -19.68 -11.52 -1.97
C LEU A 184 -18.40 -11.18 -1.22
N SER A 185 -18.34 -11.41 0.10
CA SER A 185 -17.18 -11.14 0.95
C SER A 185 -16.77 -12.35 1.79
N MET A 186 -15.53 -12.34 2.28
CA MET A 186 -15.08 -13.40 3.19
C MET A 186 -15.60 -13.14 4.61
N LEU A 187 -16.14 -14.21 5.23
CA LEU A 187 -16.66 -14.16 6.59
C LEU A 187 -15.53 -13.91 7.60
N GLY A 188 -15.69 -12.87 8.41
CA GLY A 188 -14.76 -12.55 9.50
C GLY A 188 -13.45 -11.88 9.05
N GLU A 189 -13.37 -11.44 7.80
CA GLU A 189 -12.23 -10.67 7.30
C GLU A 189 -12.57 -9.18 7.36
N ASP A 190 -11.72 -8.39 8.05
CA ASP A 190 -12.04 -7.00 8.39
C ASP A 190 -12.18 -6.09 7.17
N TYR A 191 -11.26 -6.20 6.18
CA TYR A 191 -11.29 -5.37 4.98
C TYR A 191 -12.53 -5.66 4.13
N GLY A 192 -12.68 -6.89 3.64
CA GLY A 192 -13.73 -7.22 2.68
C GLY A 192 -15.13 -7.13 3.29
N SER A 193 -15.32 -7.55 4.55
CA SER A 193 -16.60 -7.41 5.25
C SER A 193 -16.96 -5.95 5.51
N GLY A 194 -15.98 -5.12 5.87
CA GLY A 194 -16.14 -3.67 6.06
C GLY A 194 -16.54 -2.98 4.76
N LEU A 195 -15.72 -3.14 3.72
CA LEU A 195 -15.95 -2.52 2.43
C LEU A 195 -17.26 -2.99 1.78
N ALA A 196 -17.61 -4.29 1.91
CA ALA A 196 -18.90 -4.80 1.48
C ALA A 196 -20.07 -4.07 2.16
N THR A 197 -19.97 -3.84 3.46
CA THR A 197 -21.01 -3.12 4.21
C THR A 197 -21.18 -1.68 3.72
N TYR A 198 -20.08 -0.96 3.47
CA TYR A 198 -20.15 0.41 2.96
C TYR A 198 -20.69 0.49 1.53
N PHE A 199 -20.34 -0.48 0.68
CA PHE A 199 -20.92 -0.57 -0.66
C PHE A 199 -22.42 -0.84 -0.59
N VAL A 200 -22.86 -1.80 0.22
CA VAL A 200 -24.30 -2.14 0.40
C VAL A 200 -25.08 -0.91 0.80
N ASN A 201 -24.65 -0.23 1.87
CA ASN A 201 -25.34 0.97 2.37
C ASN A 201 -25.44 2.04 1.28
N ALA A 202 -24.34 2.35 0.60
CA ALA A 202 -24.33 3.35 -0.45
C ALA A 202 -25.18 2.96 -1.65
N PHE A 203 -25.21 1.68 -2.05
CA PHE A 203 -25.99 1.22 -3.20
C PHE A 203 -27.49 1.21 -2.90
N GLU A 204 -27.88 0.85 -1.66
CA GLU A 204 -29.25 0.95 -1.19
C GLU A 204 -29.74 2.40 -1.06
N ASP A 205 -28.88 3.32 -0.58
CA ASP A 205 -29.17 4.76 -0.52
C ASP A 205 -29.41 5.37 -1.93
N LEU A 206 -28.82 4.78 -2.95
CA LEU A 206 -29.08 5.12 -4.35
C LEU A 206 -30.42 4.56 -4.87
N GLY A 207 -31.21 3.86 -4.04
CA GLY A 207 -32.49 3.26 -4.38
C GLY A 207 -32.37 1.95 -5.16
N CYS A 208 -31.23 1.28 -5.06
CA CYS A 208 -30.94 -0.02 -5.68
C CYS A 208 -31.15 -1.18 -4.68
N THR A 209 -31.09 -2.42 -5.15
CA THR A 209 -31.27 -3.62 -4.32
C THR A 209 -29.97 -4.40 -4.22
N VAL A 210 -29.77 -5.09 -3.08
CA VAL A 210 -28.56 -5.88 -2.83
C VAL A 210 -28.96 -7.28 -2.32
N THR A 211 -28.26 -8.29 -2.86
CA THR A 211 -28.20 -9.63 -2.27
C THR A 211 -26.79 -9.85 -1.78
N SER A 212 -26.59 -10.12 -0.50
CA SER A 212 -25.27 -10.33 0.10
C SER A 212 -25.10 -11.76 0.58
N GLU A 213 -23.94 -12.36 0.27
CA GLU A 213 -23.50 -13.62 0.84
C GLU A 213 -22.04 -13.53 1.30
N GLN A 214 -21.68 -14.40 2.24
CA GLN A 214 -20.31 -14.51 2.74
C GLN A 214 -19.81 -15.94 2.55
N PHE A 215 -18.52 -16.07 2.19
CA PHE A 215 -17.85 -17.35 2.09
C PHE A 215 -16.84 -17.54 3.23
N PRO A 216 -16.67 -18.78 3.74
CA PRO A 216 -15.67 -19.06 4.77
C PRO A 216 -14.25 -19.02 4.20
N GLU A 217 -13.27 -18.75 5.07
CA GLU A 217 -11.85 -18.88 4.76
C GLU A 217 -11.52 -20.28 4.17
N GLY A 218 -10.61 -20.31 3.20
CA GLY A 218 -10.21 -21.54 2.51
C GLY A 218 -11.22 -22.04 1.46
N THR A 219 -12.27 -21.27 1.14
CA THR A 219 -13.18 -21.57 0.04
C THR A 219 -12.42 -21.59 -1.29
N SER A 220 -12.61 -22.65 -2.07
CA SER A 220 -12.01 -22.80 -3.41
C SER A 220 -13.04 -23.05 -4.51
N ASP A 221 -14.29 -23.35 -4.15
CA ASP A 221 -15.40 -23.51 -5.10
C ASP A 221 -16.42 -22.41 -4.89
N PHE A 222 -16.51 -21.51 -5.85
CA PHE A 222 -17.42 -20.36 -5.89
C PHE A 222 -18.61 -20.58 -6.81
N SER A 223 -18.75 -21.78 -7.43
CA SER A 223 -19.80 -22.06 -8.42
C SER A 223 -21.19 -21.80 -7.89
N ALA A 224 -21.48 -22.17 -6.63
CA ALA A 224 -22.78 -21.94 -6.02
C ALA A 224 -23.09 -20.45 -5.83
N TYR A 225 -22.10 -19.65 -5.38
CA TYR A 225 -22.24 -18.21 -5.19
C TYR A 225 -22.50 -17.50 -6.53
N ILE A 226 -21.75 -17.88 -7.57
CA ILE A 226 -21.94 -17.33 -8.92
C ILE A 226 -23.32 -17.70 -9.47
N GLN A 227 -23.77 -18.95 -9.26
CA GLN A 227 -25.11 -19.36 -9.65
C GLN A 227 -26.19 -18.60 -8.87
N ASN A 228 -25.97 -18.29 -7.59
CA ASN A 228 -26.88 -17.48 -6.79
C ASN A 228 -26.95 -16.05 -7.33
N ALA A 229 -25.84 -15.45 -7.73
CA ALA A 229 -25.79 -14.14 -8.38
C ALA A 229 -26.60 -14.12 -9.69
N ILE A 230 -26.45 -15.16 -10.52
CA ILE A 230 -27.25 -15.33 -11.76
C ILE A 230 -28.73 -15.44 -11.44
N ASN A 231 -29.11 -16.28 -10.48
CA ASN A 231 -30.49 -16.50 -10.09
C ASN A 231 -31.15 -15.28 -9.46
N ALA A 232 -30.37 -14.45 -8.74
CA ALA A 232 -30.79 -13.17 -8.20
C ALA A 232 -30.97 -12.10 -9.29
N GLY A 233 -30.55 -12.36 -10.51
CA GLY A 233 -30.58 -11.38 -11.61
C GLY A 233 -29.64 -10.20 -11.36
N ALA A 234 -28.45 -10.46 -10.80
CA ALA A 234 -27.49 -9.42 -10.50
C ALA A 234 -27.01 -8.72 -11.77
N ASP A 235 -27.02 -7.40 -11.76
CA ASP A 235 -26.45 -6.53 -12.81
C ASP A 235 -24.94 -6.36 -12.63
N VAL A 236 -24.45 -6.57 -11.40
CA VAL A 236 -23.03 -6.48 -11.02
C VAL A 236 -22.78 -7.40 -9.82
N ILE A 237 -21.58 -8.02 -9.79
CA ILE A 237 -21.04 -8.60 -8.56
C ILE A 237 -20.04 -7.60 -7.96
N PHE A 238 -20.17 -7.31 -6.66
CA PHE A 238 -19.15 -6.62 -5.87
C PHE A 238 -18.49 -7.63 -4.92
N ALA A 239 -17.18 -7.88 -5.12
CA ALA A 239 -16.48 -8.95 -4.42
C ALA A 239 -15.17 -8.46 -3.75
N PRO A 240 -15.24 -7.63 -2.69
CA PRO A 240 -14.06 -7.17 -1.99
C PRO A 240 -13.43 -8.31 -1.17
N CYS A 241 -12.36 -8.90 -1.69
CA CYS A 241 -11.65 -10.00 -1.05
C CYS A 241 -10.20 -10.07 -1.54
N ALA A 242 -9.38 -10.87 -0.85
CA ALA A 242 -7.99 -11.09 -1.23
C ALA A 242 -7.86 -11.69 -2.64
N THR A 243 -6.72 -11.40 -3.30
CA THR A 243 -6.46 -11.75 -4.71
C THR A 243 -6.53 -13.25 -4.99
N THR A 244 -6.21 -14.11 -4.01
CA THR A 244 -6.30 -15.57 -4.13
C THR A 244 -7.74 -16.06 -4.34
N TYR A 245 -8.73 -15.48 -3.66
CA TYR A 245 -10.15 -15.76 -3.86
C TYR A 245 -10.68 -15.08 -5.11
N ALA A 246 -10.27 -13.85 -5.34
CA ALA A 246 -10.64 -13.06 -6.52
C ALA A 246 -10.35 -13.79 -7.84
N ALA A 247 -9.16 -14.37 -7.99
CA ALA A 247 -8.78 -15.15 -9.16
C ALA A 247 -9.70 -16.35 -9.41
N GLN A 248 -10.13 -17.02 -8.33
CA GLN A 248 -11.06 -18.15 -8.42
C GLN A 248 -12.47 -17.69 -8.78
N ILE A 249 -12.96 -16.58 -8.20
CA ILE A 249 -14.26 -15.98 -8.53
C ILE A 249 -14.30 -15.63 -10.03
N ILE A 250 -13.29 -14.92 -10.54
CA ILE A 250 -13.22 -14.53 -11.96
C ILE A 250 -13.21 -15.75 -12.88
N THR A 251 -12.36 -16.73 -12.60
CA THR A 251 -12.21 -17.94 -13.43
C THR A 251 -13.50 -18.77 -13.44
N GLN A 252 -14.17 -18.91 -12.29
CA GLN A 252 -15.40 -19.69 -12.18
C GLN A 252 -16.60 -18.92 -12.74
N ALA A 253 -16.62 -17.58 -12.61
CA ALA A 253 -17.63 -16.76 -13.28
C ALA A 253 -17.55 -16.88 -14.81
N ALA A 254 -16.34 -16.87 -15.36
CA ALA A 254 -16.11 -17.13 -16.79
C ALA A 254 -16.64 -18.52 -17.19
N SER A 255 -16.36 -19.54 -16.40
CA SER A 255 -16.79 -20.92 -16.65
C SER A 255 -18.31 -21.10 -16.56
N ALA A 256 -18.98 -20.33 -15.68
CA ALA A 256 -20.43 -20.31 -15.53
C ALA A 256 -21.14 -19.47 -16.60
N GLY A 257 -20.40 -18.74 -17.45
CA GLY A 257 -20.95 -17.82 -18.45
C GLY A 257 -21.59 -16.57 -17.85
N PHE A 258 -21.12 -16.13 -16.69
CA PHE A 258 -21.55 -14.85 -16.09
C PHE A 258 -21.11 -13.71 -16.99
N ASP A 259 -22.06 -12.93 -17.49
CA ASP A 259 -21.85 -11.91 -18.54
C ASP A 259 -21.92 -10.46 -18.02
N LYS A 260 -22.07 -10.28 -16.69
CA LYS A 260 -22.14 -8.99 -16.04
C LYS A 260 -20.76 -8.60 -15.45
N PRO A 261 -20.53 -7.28 -15.17
CA PRO A 261 -19.30 -6.85 -14.54
C PRO A 261 -19.10 -7.47 -13.14
N ILE A 262 -17.83 -7.72 -12.82
CA ILE A 262 -17.39 -7.98 -11.45
C ILE A 262 -16.54 -6.80 -11.02
N THR A 263 -16.86 -6.22 -9.88
CA THR A 263 -16.19 -5.04 -9.34
C THR A 263 -15.67 -5.33 -7.93
N ALA A 264 -14.60 -4.63 -7.54
CA ALA A 264 -14.02 -4.76 -6.21
C ALA A 264 -13.31 -3.48 -5.77
N GLY A 265 -12.67 -3.53 -4.60
CA GLY A 265 -11.81 -2.48 -4.10
C GLY A 265 -10.37 -2.59 -4.63
N ASP A 266 -9.49 -1.86 -3.97
CA ASP A 266 -8.10 -1.64 -4.32
C ASP A 266 -7.23 -2.90 -4.40
N THR A 267 -7.52 -3.91 -3.56
CA THR A 267 -6.79 -5.18 -3.54
C THR A 267 -6.80 -5.90 -4.91
N TRP A 268 -7.76 -5.58 -5.78
CA TRP A 268 -7.86 -6.20 -7.10
C TRP A 268 -6.96 -5.54 -8.15
N GLU A 269 -6.28 -4.46 -7.86
CA GLU A 269 -5.22 -3.95 -8.74
C GLU A 269 -3.94 -4.79 -8.58
N SER A 270 -3.95 -5.98 -9.15
CA SER A 270 -2.89 -6.97 -9.02
C SER A 270 -2.69 -7.76 -10.31
N SER A 271 -1.44 -8.17 -10.58
CA SER A 271 -1.12 -9.08 -11.69
C SER A 271 -1.88 -10.41 -11.60
N VAL A 272 -2.23 -10.86 -10.39
CA VAL A 272 -3.06 -12.06 -10.17
C VAL A 272 -4.44 -11.91 -10.81
N ILE A 273 -5.02 -10.72 -10.75
CA ILE A 273 -6.32 -10.43 -11.38
C ILE A 273 -6.21 -10.34 -12.90
N LEU A 274 -5.12 -9.73 -13.40
CA LEU A 274 -4.85 -9.67 -14.84
C LEU A 274 -4.70 -11.07 -15.43
N ASP A 275 -3.96 -11.96 -14.75
CA ASP A 275 -3.77 -13.34 -15.19
C ASP A 275 -5.09 -14.14 -15.14
N ALA A 276 -5.91 -13.96 -14.11
CA ALA A 276 -7.20 -14.64 -13.99
C ALA A 276 -8.23 -14.15 -15.02
N GLN A 277 -8.19 -12.87 -15.39
CA GLN A 277 -9.09 -12.26 -16.37
C GLN A 277 -8.70 -12.62 -17.81
N LYS A 278 -7.39 -12.81 -18.06
CA LYS A 278 -6.83 -13.00 -19.40
C LYS A 278 -7.48 -14.16 -20.16
N GLY A 279 -7.96 -13.86 -21.36
CA GLY A 279 -8.62 -14.86 -22.22
C GLY A 279 -10.05 -15.20 -21.79
N THR A 280 -10.62 -14.53 -20.80
CA THR A 280 -12.04 -14.62 -20.44
C THR A 280 -12.85 -13.47 -21.05
N SER A 281 -14.18 -13.60 -21.03
CA SER A 281 -15.10 -12.50 -21.38
C SER A 281 -15.55 -11.69 -20.18
N VAL A 282 -15.10 -12.02 -18.98
CA VAL A 282 -15.52 -11.35 -17.73
C VAL A 282 -14.93 -9.94 -17.69
N GLN A 283 -15.80 -8.96 -17.45
CA GLN A 283 -15.38 -7.58 -17.25
C GLN A 283 -15.06 -7.37 -15.77
N VAL A 284 -13.83 -6.99 -15.47
CA VAL A 284 -13.34 -6.81 -14.09
C VAL A 284 -12.91 -5.37 -13.90
N TYR A 285 -13.40 -4.73 -12.82
CA TYR A 285 -13.07 -3.36 -12.46
C TYR A 285 -12.69 -3.27 -10.99
N CYS A 286 -11.80 -2.33 -10.67
CA CYS A 286 -11.45 -2.01 -9.28
C CYS A 286 -11.27 -0.51 -9.10
N SER A 287 -11.48 -0.05 -7.87
CA SER A 287 -11.00 1.25 -7.42
C SER A 287 -9.56 1.15 -6.95
N THR A 288 -8.78 2.22 -7.12
CA THR A 288 -7.39 2.25 -6.69
C THR A 288 -6.91 3.67 -6.39
N PHE A 289 -5.66 3.83 -5.98
CA PHE A 289 -5.09 5.07 -5.43
C PHE A 289 -4.26 5.88 -6.42
N PHE A 290 -3.85 5.28 -7.54
CA PHE A 290 -2.87 5.84 -8.46
C PHE A 290 -3.04 5.27 -9.87
N ASP A 291 -2.67 6.05 -10.89
CA ASP A 291 -2.56 5.56 -12.26
C ASP A 291 -1.14 5.76 -12.79
N GLU A 292 -0.50 4.67 -13.24
CA GLU A 292 0.86 4.71 -13.80
C GLU A 292 0.97 5.53 -15.10
N ASN A 293 -0.15 5.86 -15.73
CA ASN A 293 -0.23 6.71 -16.91
C ASN A 293 -0.44 8.19 -16.58
N ASP A 294 -0.44 8.58 -15.30
CA ASP A 294 -0.51 9.98 -14.90
C ASP A 294 0.75 10.71 -15.37
N ASP A 295 0.55 11.69 -16.27
CA ASP A 295 1.60 12.52 -16.85
C ASP A 295 2.01 13.70 -15.94
N SER A 296 1.41 13.86 -14.76
CA SER A 296 1.77 14.91 -13.82
C SER A 296 3.22 14.71 -13.29
N GLY A 297 3.93 15.82 -13.12
CA GLY A 297 5.38 15.87 -12.92
C GLY A 297 5.95 14.81 -11.96
N ALA A 298 5.49 14.76 -10.70
CA ALA A 298 6.01 13.83 -9.68
C ALA A 298 5.64 12.37 -9.98
N ALA A 299 4.40 12.11 -10.43
CA ALA A 299 3.93 10.78 -10.78
C ALA A 299 4.73 10.20 -11.94
N LYS A 300 4.95 10.98 -13.01
CA LYS A 300 5.75 10.56 -14.16
C LYS A 300 7.20 10.24 -13.82
N GLU A 301 7.83 11.08 -12.98
CA GLU A 301 9.21 10.84 -12.54
C GLU A 301 9.30 9.56 -11.70
N PHE A 302 8.34 9.35 -10.80
CA PHE A 302 8.25 8.13 -10.00
C PHE A 302 8.10 6.89 -10.89
N VAL A 303 7.11 6.85 -11.77
CA VAL A 303 6.84 5.71 -12.66
C VAL A 303 8.08 5.35 -13.49
N THR A 304 8.71 6.36 -14.11
CA THR A 304 9.90 6.13 -14.93
C THR A 304 11.04 5.55 -14.12
N GLY A 305 11.36 6.16 -12.98
CA GLY A 305 12.47 5.72 -12.14
C GLY A 305 12.22 4.38 -11.45
N PHE A 306 10.98 4.13 -11.03
CA PHE A 306 10.59 2.85 -10.41
C PHE A 306 10.70 1.69 -11.41
N LYS A 307 10.22 1.87 -12.65
CA LYS A 307 10.37 0.86 -13.72
C LYS A 307 11.83 0.59 -14.03
N GLU A 308 12.68 1.61 -14.14
CA GLU A 308 14.13 1.44 -14.33
C GLU A 308 14.75 0.64 -13.17
N TRP A 309 14.38 0.95 -11.94
CA TRP A 309 14.88 0.29 -10.74
C TRP A 309 14.39 -1.16 -10.61
N LEU A 310 13.13 -1.45 -10.97
CA LEU A 310 12.59 -2.82 -11.03
C LEU A 310 13.33 -3.66 -12.08
N ASN A 311 13.51 -3.13 -13.29
CA ASN A 311 14.15 -3.84 -14.40
C ASN A 311 15.65 -4.10 -14.18
N ALA A 312 16.29 -3.42 -13.23
CA ALA A 312 17.68 -3.64 -12.88
C ALA A 312 17.89 -4.94 -12.05
N ASP A 313 16.83 -5.56 -11.52
CA ASP A 313 16.92 -6.72 -10.63
C ASP A 313 15.76 -7.71 -10.87
N SER A 314 16.08 -8.92 -11.30
CA SER A 314 15.09 -9.95 -11.60
C SER A 314 14.26 -10.40 -10.38
N GLN A 315 14.80 -10.29 -9.15
CA GLN A 315 14.06 -10.61 -7.94
C GLN A 315 12.98 -9.57 -7.66
N LYS A 316 13.28 -8.28 -7.90
CA LYS A 316 12.30 -7.20 -7.79
C LYS A 316 11.16 -7.39 -8.79
N LEU A 317 11.48 -7.71 -10.05
CA LEU A 317 10.44 -8.05 -11.04
C LEU A 317 9.59 -9.24 -10.59
N THR A 318 10.21 -10.29 -10.03
CA THR A 318 9.48 -11.44 -9.50
C THR A 318 8.54 -11.03 -8.37
N ASN A 319 9.00 -10.19 -7.45
CA ASN A 319 8.18 -9.67 -6.35
C ASN A 319 7.05 -8.76 -6.86
N ASN A 320 7.24 -8.10 -8.00
CA ASN A 320 6.23 -7.27 -8.66
C ASN A 320 5.28 -8.06 -9.60
N GLY A 321 5.24 -9.40 -9.48
CA GLY A 321 4.38 -10.23 -10.31
C GLY A 321 4.93 -10.56 -11.69
N GLY A 322 6.25 -10.44 -11.91
CA GLY A 322 6.94 -10.84 -13.13
C GLY A 322 6.93 -9.80 -14.26
N ASN A 323 6.50 -8.59 -14.00
CA ASN A 323 6.43 -7.47 -14.95
C ASN A 323 6.82 -6.15 -14.27
N ASP A 324 6.84 -5.04 -15.01
CA ASP A 324 7.17 -3.70 -14.52
C ASP A 324 5.95 -2.75 -14.45
N ILE A 325 4.75 -3.29 -14.40
CA ILE A 325 3.52 -2.51 -14.13
C ILE A 325 3.64 -1.92 -12.72
N VAL A 326 3.39 -0.61 -12.61
CA VAL A 326 3.46 0.08 -11.32
C VAL A 326 2.13 -0.08 -10.59
N ALA A 327 2.11 -0.92 -9.57
CA ALA A 327 0.95 -1.06 -8.70
C ALA A 327 0.74 0.23 -7.86
N ALA A 328 -0.49 0.65 -7.67
CA ALA A 328 -0.81 1.83 -6.87
C ALA A 328 -0.30 1.72 -5.42
N VAL A 329 -0.28 0.51 -4.86
CA VAL A 329 0.28 0.27 -3.52
C VAL A 329 1.79 0.50 -3.45
N SER A 330 2.53 0.32 -4.56
CA SER A 330 3.94 0.71 -4.62
C SER A 330 4.11 2.23 -4.52
N ALA A 331 3.21 3.00 -5.14
CA ALA A 331 3.20 4.45 -5.00
C ALA A 331 2.85 4.89 -3.57
N LEU A 332 1.92 4.20 -2.90
CA LEU A 332 1.60 4.45 -1.49
C LEU A 332 2.75 4.07 -0.54
N GLY A 333 3.43 2.95 -0.77
CA GLY A 333 4.63 2.56 -0.02
C GLY A 333 5.75 3.59 -0.14
N TYR A 334 5.96 4.12 -1.36
CA TYR A 334 6.89 5.23 -1.62
C TYR A 334 6.50 6.48 -0.82
N ASP A 335 5.26 6.92 -0.93
CA ASP A 335 4.77 8.10 -0.21
C ASP A 335 4.80 7.90 1.31
N GLY A 336 4.44 6.72 1.80
CA GLY A 336 4.51 6.38 3.23
C GLY A 336 5.92 6.50 3.80
N TYR A 337 6.92 6.03 3.05
CA TYR A 337 8.33 6.21 3.43
C TYR A 337 8.75 7.68 3.45
N MET A 338 8.41 8.44 2.43
CA MET A 338 8.77 9.86 2.34
C MET A 338 8.09 10.69 3.45
N VAL A 339 6.83 10.41 3.75
CA VAL A 339 6.08 10.99 4.88
C VAL A 339 6.76 10.65 6.22
N ALA A 340 7.22 9.40 6.40
CA ALA A 340 7.96 9.02 7.60
C ALA A 340 9.26 9.81 7.75
N LEU A 341 10.01 10.04 6.67
CA LEU A 341 11.22 10.87 6.70
C LEU A 341 10.93 12.32 7.07
N GLU A 342 9.88 12.92 6.50
CA GLU A 342 9.47 14.30 6.84
C GLU A 342 9.06 14.41 8.32
N ALA A 343 8.33 13.42 8.85
CA ALA A 343 7.96 13.39 10.27
C ALA A 343 9.18 13.23 11.19
N ILE A 344 10.11 12.32 10.88
CA ILE A 344 11.35 12.11 11.62
C ILE A 344 12.20 13.40 11.65
N LYS A 345 12.35 14.04 10.50
CA LYS A 345 13.08 15.29 10.35
C LYS A 345 12.43 16.42 11.15
N ALA A 346 11.10 16.55 11.08
CA ALA A 346 10.35 17.56 11.82
C ALA A 346 10.41 17.33 13.34
N ALA A 347 10.36 16.07 13.78
CA ALA A 347 10.53 15.68 15.18
C ALA A 347 11.92 16.03 15.73
N GLY A 348 12.95 16.05 14.87
CA GLY A 348 14.34 16.23 15.29
C GLY A 348 14.84 15.18 16.29
N SER A 349 14.20 14.01 16.32
CA SER A 349 14.36 12.94 17.31
C SER A 349 14.10 11.57 16.70
N THR A 350 14.68 10.53 17.31
CA THR A 350 14.36 9.13 17.03
C THR A 350 13.28 8.55 17.95
N ASP A 351 12.75 9.38 18.85
CA ASP A 351 11.69 8.98 19.79
C ASP A 351 10.33 8.86 19.09
N GLY A 352 9.66 7.73 19.26
CA GLY A 352 8.41 7.43 18.56
C GLY A 352 7.27 8.39 18.90
N THR A 353 7.18 8.89 20.15
CA THR A 353 6.15 9.87 20.53
C THR A 353 6.40 11.21 19.84
N ALA A 354 7.66 11.66 19.78
CA ALA A 354 7.99 12.89 19.06
C ALA A 354 7.71 12.78 17.56
N ILE A 355 7.98 11.62 16.96
CA ILE A 355 7.66 11.34 15.54
C ILE A 355 6.15 11.33 15.33
N ARG A 356 5.38 10.67 16.24
CA ARG A 356 3.92 10.65 16.21
C ARG A 356 3.34 12.07 16.24
N ASP A 357 3.85 12.94 17.13
CA ASP A 357 3.37 14.32 17.24
C ASP A 357 3.70 15.14 16.00
N ALA A 358 4.85 14.88 15.38
CA ALA A 358 5.25 15.52 14.14
C ALA A 358 4.42 15.09 12.92
N LEU A 359 3.91 13.85 12.88
CA LEU A 359 3.06 13.34 11.79
C LEU A 359 1.81 14.21 11.59
N TYR A 360 1.17 14.68 12.65
CA TYR A 360 0.01 15.57 12.53
C TYR A 360 0.30 16.90 11.81
N GLY A 361 1.56 17.33 11.76
CA GLY A 361 1.99 18.55 11.06
C GLY A 361 2.48 18.32 9.63
N VAL A 362 2.50 17.07 9.15
CA VAL A 362 2.98 16.76 7.79
C VAL A 362 2.03 17.34 6.74
N ASN A 363 2.61 17.95 5.72
CA ASN A 363 1.96 18.34 4.48
C ASN A 363 2.92 18.01 3.34
N TYR A 364 2.70 16.86 2.71
CA TYR A 364 3.59 16.29 1.73
C TYR A 364 2.91 16.17 0.36
N ASP A 365 3.52 16.72 -0.68
CA ASP A 365 3.07 16.59 -2.06
C ASP A 365 3.65 15.28 -2.62
N GLY A 366 2.93 14.18 -2.40
CA GLY A 366 3.30 12.84 -2.81
C GLY A 366 2.98 12.53 -4.26
N VAL A 367 3.41 11.35 -4.70
CA VAL A 367 3.11 10.85 -6.06
C VAL A 367 1.64 10.40 -6.17
N THR A 368 1.01 10.07 -5.03
CA THR A 368 -0.43 9.77 -4.94
C THR A 368 -1.28 10.99 -4.60
N GLY A 369 -0.75 12.19 -4.80
CA GLY A 369 -1.36 13.47 -4.44
C GLY A 369 -0.95 13.97 -3.05
N ASN A 370 -1.52 15.11 -2.65
CA ASN A 370 -1.17 15.73 -1.37
C ASN A 370 -1.60 14.86 -0.17
N ILE A 371 -0.74 14.78 0.83
CA ILE A 371 -0.96 14.01 2.07
C ILE A 371 -0.88 14.96 3.26
N THR A 372 -2.01 15.12 3.92
CA THR A 372 -2.17 15.75 5.22
C THR A 372 -3.03 14.84 6.09
N PHE A 373 -2.92 14.94 7.39
CA PHE A 373 -3.63 14.07 8.31
C PHE A 373 -4.74 14.79 9.07
N ASP A 374 -5.88 14.13 9.22
CA ASP A 374 -6.91 14.54 10.16
C ASP A 374 -6.33 14.55 11.59
N GLN A 375 -6.57 15.64 12.31
CA GLN A 375 -5.97 15.89 13.62
C GLN A 375 -6.56 15.03 14.75
N THR A 376 -7.65 14.30 14.46
CA THR A 376 -8.34 13.45 15.42
C THR A 376 -8.04 11.98 15.18
N THR A 377 -8.05 11.56 13.91
CA THR A 377 -7.95 10.14 13.53
C THR A 377 -6.58 9.74 13.00
N GLY A 378 -5.81 10.69 12.43
CA GLY A 378 -4.57 10.35 11.72
C GLY A 378 -4.79 9.80 10.31
N ASP A 379 -6.01 9.88 9.79
CA ASP A 379 -6.33 9.49 8.41
C ASP A 379 -5.89 10.57 7.42
N ALA A 380 -5.43 10.15 6.23
CA ALA A 380 -5.13 11.10 5.17
C ALA A 380 -6.41 11.73 4.60
N ASN A 381 -6.33 13.01 4.24
CA ASN A 381 -7.39 13.73 3.53
C ASN A 381 -7.34 13.37 2.04
N LYS A 382 -7.94 12.24 1.67
CA LYS A 382 -8.04 11.72 0.30
C LYS A 382 -9.50 11.63 -0.12
N ASP A 383 -9.84 12.25 -1.23
CA ASP A 383 -11.21 12.41 -1.73
C ASP A 383 -11.39 11.97 -3.20
N MET A 384 -10.38 11.30 -3.76
CA MET A 384 -10.41 10.84 -5.14
C MET A 384 -9.92 9.39 -5.25
N ALA A 385 -10.64 8.57 -6.01
CA ALA A 385 -10.22 7.24 -6.40
C ALA A 385 -10.07 7.13 -7.92
N TYR A 386 -9.19 6.28 -8.37
CA TYR A 386 -9.05 5.89 -9.77
C TYR A 386 -9.83 4.60 -10.00
N ILE A 387 -10.63 4.54 -11.05
CA ILE A 387 -11.28 3.31 -11.48
C ILE A 387 -10.49 2.73 -12.65
N LYS A 388 -10.13 1.47 -12.52
CA LYS A 388 -9.41 0.73 -13.55
C LYS A 388 -10.16 -0.52 -13.97
N LYS A 389 -9.95 -0.93 -15.22
CA LYS A 389 -10.47 -2.15 -15.82
C LYS A 389 -9.32 -3.09 -16.15
N ALA A 390 -9.42 -4.35 -15.76
CA ALA A 390 -8.49 -5.37 -16.21
C ALA A 390 -8.80 -5.73 -17.69
N ALA A 391 -7.83 -5.57 -18.58
CA ALA A 391 -7.96 -5.85 -20.00
C ALA A 391 -6.61 -6.28 -20.60
N ASP A 392 -6.60 -7.40 -21.32
CA ASP A 392 -5.45 -7.89 -22.10
C ASP A 392 -4.10 -7.94 -21.36
N GLY A 393 -4.13 -8.19 -20.05
CA GLY A 393 -2.94 -8.30 -19.21
C GLY A 393 -2.39 -6.96 -18.68
N ALA A 394 -3.17 -5.89 -18.77
CA ALA A 394 -2.89 -4.57 -18.19
C ALA A 394 -4.14 -4.01 -17.50
N PHE A 395 -3.95 -2.99 -16.68
CA PHE A 395 -5.05 -2.18 -16.16
C PHE A 395 -5.22 -0.93 -17.03
N GLU A 396 -6.42 -0.77 -17.58
CA GLU A 396 -6.82 0.43 -18.31
C GLU A 396 -7.49 1.42 -17.37
N PHE A 397 -7.05 2.67 -17.40
CA PHE A 397 -7.74 3.75 -16.70
C PHE A 397 -9.12 3.98 -17.30
N VAL A 398 -10.14 4.01 -16.46
CA VAL A 398 -11.53 4.30 -16.87
C VAL A 398 -11.86 5.75 -16.55
N LYS A 399 -11.76 6.14 -15.29
CA LYS A 399 -12.03 7.50 -14.82
C LYS A 399 -11.54 7.71 -13.39
N THR A 400 -11.45 8.95 -12.96
CA THR A 400 -11.42 9.29 -11.54
C THR A 400 -12.85 9.41 -11.03
N GLN A 401 -13.05 9.04 -9.77
CA GLN A 401 -14.34 9.14 -9.10
C GLN A 401 -14.13 9.74 -7.72
N SER A 402 -14.90 10.79 -7.41
CA SER A 402 -15.11 11.32 -6.07
C SER A 402 -16.55 11.04 -5.65
N VAL A 403 -16.84 11.19 -4.36
CA VAL A 403 -18.21 11.21 -3.83
C VAL A 403 -18.49 12.67 -3.49
N GLU A 404 -19.41 13.31 -4.23
CA GLU A 404 -19.91 14.62 -3.83
C GLU A 404 -20.70 14.45 -2.53
N GLY A 405 -20.29 15.18 -1.47
CA GLY A 405 -20.93 15.18 -0.18
C GLY A 405 -22.24 15.96 -0.15
#